data_e9e651db2e5aad59cff167e1228093a1
#
_entry.id   e9e651db2e5aad59cff167e1228093a1
#
_cell.length_a   1.000
_cell.length_b   1.000
_cell.length_c   1.000
_cell.angle_alpha   90.00
_cell.angle_beta   90.00
_cell.angle_gamma   90.00
#
_symmetry.space_group_name_H-M   'P 1'
#
loop_
_entity.id
_entity.type
_entity.pdbx_description
1 polymer ?
#
loop_
_entity_poly.entity_id
_entity_poly.type
_entity_poly.pdbx_seq_one_letter_code
_entity_poly.pdbx_strand_id
1 'polypeptide(L)'
;MNNTNDVLIQLMQILEDGTAGLTDAARRLDELSYTAQAGTLRELAQQRIAFHAEMKIVAEELGYNPPEAGTIVAKLHRGWMSIKDRLSGESPDGILEVAEQGEHHTVSVYEKMATQDIPERLRAAIVAQLAELRSAHETIKALLASR
;
A
#
# COMPACT_ATOMS: atom_id res chain seq x y z
N MET A 1 21.47 13.48 9.84
CA MET A 1 21.00 12.35 10.62
C MET A 1 20.28 11.33 9.74
N ASN A 2 20.53 10.08 9.98
CA ASN A 2 20.01 8.99 9.16
C ASN A 2 18.58 8.63 9.57
N ASN A 3 17.65 8.78 8.65
CA ASN A 3 16.22 8.46 8.87
C ASN A 3 15.87 7.03 8.44
N THR A 4 16.86 6.21 8.16
CA THR A 4 16.64 4.93 7.49
C THR A 4 15.66 4.02 8.23
N ASN A 5 15.84 3.85 9.54
CA ASN A 5 14.96 2.95 10.29
C ASN A 5 13.51 3.45 10.29
N ASP A 6 13.33 4.77 10.46
CA ASP A 6 11.99 5.37 10.44
C ASP A 6 11.33 5.19 9.07
N VAL A 7 12.08 5.39 7.99
CA VAL A 7 11.57 5.21 6.64
C VAL A 7 11.15 3.75 6.42
N LEU A 8 11.99 2.80 6.84
CA LEU A 8 11.66 1.37 6.72
C LEU A 8 10.39 1.01 7.48
N ILE A 9 10.25 1.52 8.71
CA ILE A 9 9.04 1.27 9.51
C ILE A 9 7.81 1.79 8.79
N GLN A 10 7.87 3.02 8.28
CA GLN A 10 6.72 3.62 7.59
C GLN A 10 6.37 2.89 6.31
N LEU A 11 7.36 2.50 5.52
CA LEU A 11 7.12 1.74 4.28
C LEU A 11 6.49 0.39 4.57
N MET A 12 7.04 -0.34 5.55
CA MET A 12 6.51 -1.66 5.88
C MET A 12 5.09 -1.55 6.42
N GLN A 13 4.80 -0.51 7.22
CA GLN A 13 3.46 -0.31 7.75
C GLN A 13 2.45 0.00 6.65
N ILE A 14 2.79 0.90 5.71
CA ILE A 14 1.85 1.24 4.64
C ILE A 14 1.62 0.04 3.71
N LEU A 15 2.60 -0.83 3.54
CA LEU A 15 2.45 -2.05 2.76
C LEU A 15 1.53 -3.05 3.46
N GLU A 16 1.66 -3.19 4.78
CA GLU A 16 0.76 -4.05 5.57
C GLU A 16 -0.67 -3.54 5.51
N ASP A 17 -0.85 -2.23 5.68
CA ASP A 17 -2.17 -1.61 5.62
C ASP A 17 -2.79 -1.78 4.23
N GLY A 18 -1.98 -1.61 3.18
CA GLY A 18 -2.44 -1.79 1.81
C GLY A 18 -2.86 -3.22 1.52
N THR A 19 -2.08 -4.19 2.01
CA THR A 19 -2.42 -5.60 1.87
C THR A 19 -3.77 -5.90 2.52
N ALA A 20 -3.97 -5.43 3.75
CA ALA A 20 -5.22 -5.65 4.48
C ALA A 20 -6.39 -4.96 3.79
N GLY A 21 -6.21 -3.70 3.37
CA GLY A 21 -7.27 -2.93 2.73
C GLY A 21 -7.70 -3.50 1.39
N LEU A 22 -6.73 -3.85 0.54
CA LEU A 22 -7.04 -4.43 -0.77
C LEU A 22 -7.68 -5.79 -0.65
N THR A 23 -7.24 -6.60 0.31
CA THR A 23 -7.84 -7.92 0.57
C THR A 23 -9.28 -7.79 1.03
N ASP A 24 -9.55 -6.83 1.93
CA ASP A 24 -10.89 -6.58 2.43
C ASP A 24 -11.81 -6.08 1.30
N ALA A 25 -11.31 -5.15 0.48
CA ALA A 25 -12.07 -4.64 -0.66
C ALA A 25 -12.40 -5.75 -1.65
N ALA A 26 -11.44 -6.64 -1.92
CA ALA A 26 -11.67 -7.78 -2.82
C ALA A 26 -12.75 -8.70 -2.27
N ARG A 27 -12.72 -9.00 -0.98
CA ARG A 27 -13.73 -9.84 -0.35
C ARG A 27 -15.12 -9.24 -0.51
N ARG A 28 -15.26 -7.94 -0.29
CA ARG A 28 -16.54 -7.25 -0.43
C ARG A 28 -17.05 -7.27 -1.87
N LEU A 29 -16.15 -7.09 -2.84
CA LEU A 29 -16.54 -7.16 -4.26
C LEU A 29 -16.99 -8.56 -4.65
N ASP A 30 -16.34 -9.60 -4.12
CA ASP A 30 -16.79 -10.97 -4.34
C ASP A 30 -18.20 -11.20 -3.78
N GLU A 31 -18.48 -10.68 -2.61
CA GLU A 31 -19.81 -10.80 -1.99
C GLU A 31 -20.88 -10.16 -2.87
N LEU A 32 -20.51 -9.17 -3.66
CA LEU A 32 -21.41 -8.49 -4.59
C LEU A 32 -21.33 -9.08 -6.00
N SER A 33 -20.63 -10.17 -6.19
CA SER A 33 -20.46 -10.87 -7.47
C SER A 33 -19.61 -10.09 -8.50
N TYR A 34 -18.78 -9.16 -8.06
CA TYR A 34 -17.85 -8.45 -8.92
C TYR A 34 -16.50 -9.16 -8.89
N THR A 35 -16.48 -10.40 -9.38
CA THR A 35 -15.34 -11.31 -9.22
C THR A 35 -14.11 -10.89 -10.02
N ALA A 36 -14.28 -10.29 -11.19
CA ALA A 36 -13.14 -9.82 -11.99
C ALA A 36 -12.41 -8.69 -11.26
N GLN A 37 -13.16 -7.72 -10.75
CA GLN A 37 -12.60 -6.60 -9.99
C GLN A 37 -11.94 -7.10 -8.71
N ALA A 38 -12.59 -8.04 -8.02
CA ALA A 38 -12.01 -8.65 -6.81
C ALA A 38 -10.67 -9.31 -7.12
N GLY A 39 -10.59 -10.04 -8.24
CA GLY A 39 -9.36 -10.69 -8.67
C GLY A 39 -8.23 -9.70 -8.89
N THR A 40 -8.53 -8.56 -9.52
CA THR A 40 -7.55 -7.52 -9.74
C THR A 40 -7.00 -6.99 -8.41
N LEU A 41 -7.90 -6.70 -7.45
CA LEU A 41 -7.45 -6.18 -6.16
C LEU A 41 -6.63 -7.22 -5.37
N ARG A 42 -6.94 -8.51 -5.52
CA ARG A 42 -6.13 -9.57 -4.89
C ARG A 42 -4.72 -9.61 -5.47
N GLU A 43 -4.59 -9.44 -6.78
CA GLU A 43 -3.27 -9.38 -7.41
C GLU A 43 -2.46 -8.21 -6.86
N LEU A 44 -3.10 -7.07 -6.66
CA LEU A 44 -2.43 -5.91 -6.06
C LEU A 44 -2.06 -6.16 -4.59
N ALA A 45 -2.88 -6.88 -3.85
CA ALA A 45 -2.55 -7.26 -2.47
C ALA A 45 -1.31 -8.16 -2.46
N GLN A 46 -1.22 -9.11 -3.40
CA GLN A 46 -0.02 -9.96 -3.50
C GLN A 46 1.23 -9.15 -3.83
N GLN A 47 1.09 -8.14 -4.67
CA GLN A 47 2.19 -7.20 -4.95
C GLN A 47 2.70 -6.56 -3.66
N ARG A 48 1.79 -6.14 -2.77
CA ARG A 48 2.19 -5.48 -1.50
C ARG A 48 2.90 -6.44 -0.56
N ILE A 49 2.49 -7.70 -0.56
CA ILE A 49 3.17 -8.73 0.22
C ILE A 49 4.60 -8.92 -0.30
N ALA A 50 4.77 -8.97 -1.62
CA ALA A 50 6.09 -9.10 -2.24
C ALA A 50 6.97 -7.88 -1.94
N PHE A 51 6.40 -6.69 -2.02
CA PHE A 51 7.13 -5.45 -1.70
C PHE A 51 7.57 -5.43 -0.25
N HIS A 52 6.72 -5.88 0.65
CA HIS A 52 7.05 -5.96 2.08
C HIS A 52 8.24 -6.90 2.31
N ALA A 53 8.22 -8.06 1.67
CA ALA A 53 9.31 -9.02 1.75
C ALA A 53 10.62 -8.41 1.24
N GLU A 54 10.55 -7.67 0.12
CA GLU A 54 11.72 -6.99 -0.44
C GLU A 54 12.27 -5.95 0.52
N MET A 55 11.40 -5.14 1.13
CA MET A 55 11.84 -4.14 2.09
C MET A 55 12.48 -4.76 3.32
N LYS A 56 12.00 -5.93 3.73
CA LYS A 56 12.62 -6.65 4.84
C LYS A 56 14.05 -7.07 4.48
N ILE A 57 14.25 -7.55 3.25
CA ILE A 57 15.59 -7.92 2.77
C ILE A 57 16.50 -6.68 2.72
N VAL A 58 15.99 -5.56 2.21
CA VAL A 58 16.75 -4.31 2.17
C VAL A 58 17.17 -3.89 3.57
N ALA A 59 16.23 -3.97 4.52
CA ALA A 59 16.52 -3.64 5.93
C ALA A 59 17.64 -4.50 6.48
N GLU A 60 17.59 -5.79 6.24
CA GLU A 60 18.61 -6.73 6.72
C GLU A 60 19.97 -6.41 6.09
N GLU A 61 20.00 -6.12 4.79
CA GLU A 61 21.25 -5.74 4.09
C GLU A 61 21.88 -4.49 4.69
N LEU A 62 21.04 -3.56 5.15
CA LEU A 62 21.52 -2.30 5.71
C LEU A 62 21.77 -2.40 7.23
N GLY A 63 21.56 -3.56 7.83
CA GLY A 63 21.80 -3.75 9.25
C GLY A 63 20.67 -3.26 10.16
N TYR A 64 19.48 -3.06 9.64
CA TYR A 64 18.32 -2.64 10.41
C TYR A 64 17.38 -3.80 10.67
N ASN A 65 16.65 -3.73 11.75
CA ASN A 65 15.67 -4.75 12.12
C ASN A 65 14.37 -4.05 12.54
N PRO A 66 13.61 -3.51 11.57
CA PRO A 66 12.38 -2.80 11.90
C PRO A 66 11.35 -3.75 12.50
N PRO A 67 10.46 -3.23 13.36
CA PRO A 67 9.45 -4.05 14.02
C PRO A 67 8.52 -4.72 13.01
N GLU A 68 8.07 -5.91 13.37
CA GLU A 68 7.09 -6.65 12.60
C GLU A 68 5.69 -6.05 12.76
N ALA A 69 4.72 -6.66 12.07
CA ALA A 69 3.31 -6.29 12.15
C ALA A 69 2.84 -6.13 13.60
N GLY A 70 2.06 -5.11 13.84
CA GLY A 70 1.55 -4.80 15.17
C GLY A 70 2.24 -3.59 15.81
N THR A 71 3.41 -3.20 15.30
CA THR A 71 4.06 -1.98 15.75
C THR A 71 3.67 -0.89 14.78
N ILE A 72 2.70 -0.10 15.15
CA ILE A 72 2.04 0.84 14.25
C ILE A 72 2.66 2.22 14.29
N VAL A 73 2.96 2.77 13.11
CA VAL A 73 3.13 4.21 12.95
C VAL A 73 1.71 4.77 12.87
N ALA A 74 1.19 5.17 14.00
CA ALA A 74 -0.23 5.47 14.17
C ALA A 74 -0.80 6.44 13.13
N LYS A 75 -0.02 7.44 12.73
CA LYS A 75 -0.48 8.42 11.74
C LYS A 75 -0.80 7.79 10.39
N LEU A 76 0.11 6.90 9.90
CA LEU A 76 -0.09 6.24 8.61
C LEU A 76 -1.25 5.25 8.67
N HIS A 77 -1.30 4.47 9.75
CA HIS A 77 -2.38 3.51 9.95
C HIS A 77 -3.74 4.21 9.97
N ARG A 78 -3.84 5.30 10.74
CA ARG A 78 -5.09 6.07 10.81
C ARG A 78 -5.48 6.66 9.45
N GLY A 79 -4.50 7.07 8.65
CA GLY A 79 -4.77 7.59 7.31
C GLY A 79 -5.51 6.59 6.43
N TRP A 80 -4.97 5.37 6.35
CA TRP A 80 -5.58 4.31 5.56
C TRP A 80 -6.94 3.88 6.12
N MET A 81 -7.01 3.66 7.44
CA MET A 81 -8.25 3.24 8.09
C MET A 81 -9.33 4.33 8.03
N SER A 82 -8.93 5.60 8.13
CA SER A 82 -9.85 6.71 8.01
C SER A 82 -10.52 6.75 6.62
N ILE A 83 -9.75 6.50 5.57
CA ILE A 83 -10.28 6.42 4.20
C ILE A 83 -11.30 5.29 4.11
N LYS A 84 -10.94 4.13 4.61
CA LYS A 84 -11.80 2.94 4.60
C LYS A 84 -13.10 3.19 5.36
N ASP A 85 -13.03 3.84 6.52
CA ASP A 85 -14.20 4.08 7.37
C ASP A 85 -15.17 5.12 6.77
N ARG A 86 -14.64 6.10 6.03
CA ARG A 86 -15.47 7.14 5.44
C ARG A 86 -16.43 6.62 4.37
N LEU A 87 -16.02 5.56 3.70
CA LEU A 87 -16.81 4.97 2.65
C LEU A 87 -17.40 3.69 3.21
N SER A 88 -18.71 3.68 3.38
CA SER A 88 -19.40 2.53 3.97
C SER A 88 -19.19 1.26 3.16
N GLY A 89 -18.74 1.39 1.92
CA GLY A 89 -18.34 0.25 1.11
C GLY A 89 -19.48 -0.67 0.72
N GLU A 90 -20.70 -0.15 0.70
CA GLU A 90 -21.86 -0.95 0.38
C GLU A 90 -22.04 -1.18 -1.12
N SER A 91 -21.55 -0.26 -1.96
CA SER A 91 -21.65 -0.39 -3.41
C SER A 91 -20.29 -0.75 -4.01
N PRO A 92 -20.27 -1.39 -5.19
CA PRO A 92 -19.01 -1.66 -5.87
C PRO A 92 -18.21 -0.38 -6.12
N ASP A 93 -18.87 0.70 -6.48
CA ASP A 93 -18.24 2.00 -6.72
C ASP A 93 -17.60 2.53 -5.45
N GLY A 94 -18.29 2.46 -4.34
CA GLY A 94 -17.76 2.92 -3.04
C GLY A 94 -16.55 2.12 -2.61
N ILE A 95 -16.58 0.80 -2.82
CA ILE A 95 -15.45 -0.07 -2.50
C ILE A 95 -14.24 0.29 -3.36
N LEU A 96 -14.42 0.49 -4.66
CA LEU A 96 -13.34 0.86 -5.57
C LEU A 96 -12.81 2.26 -5.26
N GLU A 97 -13.66 3.19 -4.82
CA GLU A 97 -13.22 4.52 -4.40
C GLU A 97 -12.34 4.45 -3.16
N VAL A 98 -12.67 3.58 -2.20
CA VAL A 98 -11.82 3.36 -1.02
C VAL A 98 -10.45 2.84 -1.48
N ALA A 99 -10.44 1.86 -2.38
CA ALA A 99 -9.19 1.30 -2.89
C ALA A 99 -8.37 2.37 -3.61
N GLU A 100 -9.02 3.20 -4.43
CA GLU A 100 -8.33 4.26 -5.17
C GLU A 100 -7.70 5.28 -4.21
N GLN A 101 -8.43 5.69 -3.18
CA GLN A 101 -7.91 6.64 -2.20
C GLN A 101 -6.76 6.05 -1.39
N GLY A 102 -6.86 4.77 -1.05
CA GLY A 102 -5.78 4.07 -0.36
C GLY A 102 -4.52 3.99 -1.20
N GLU A 103 -4.68 3.72 -2.50
CA GLU A 103 -3.54 3.70 -3.42
C GLU A 103 -2.92 5.08 -3.57
N HIS A 104 -3.74 6.11 -3.67
CA HIS A 104 -3.25 7.48 -3.74
C HIS A 104 -2.41 7.80 -2.50
N HIS A 105 -2.89 7.41 -1.33
CA HIS A 105 -2.18 7.62 -0.07
C HIS A 105 -0.84 6.87 -0.08
N THR A 106 -0.83 5.62 -0.54
CA THR A 106 0.40 4.81 -0.61
C THR A 106 1.43 5.47 -1.51
N VAL A 107 1.02 5.92 -2.70
CA VAL A 107 1.91 6.62 -3.63
C VAL A 107 2.48 7.87 -2.98
N SER A 108 1.65 8.65 -2.28
CA SER A 108 2.10 9.87 -1.61
C SER A 108 3.16 9.58 -0.54
N VAL A 109 2.97 8.51 0.24
CA VAL A 109 3.95 8.12 1.26
C VAL A 109 5.27 7.73 0.60
N TYR A 110 5.21 6.93 -0.46
CA TYR A 110 6.43 6.53 -1.18
C TYR A 110 7.17 7.72 -1.77
N GLU A 111 6.44 8.68 -2.36
CA GLU A 111 7.05 9.88 -2.91
C GLU A 111 7.77 10.67 -1.82
N LYS A 112 7.16 10.79 -0.66
CA LYS A 112 7.78 11.49 0.47
C LYS A 112 9.01 10.76 0.97
N MET A 113 8.93 9.44 1.10
CA MET A 113 10.05 8.64 1.59
C MET A 113 11.25 8.69 0.63
N ALA A 114 11.00 8.79 -0.67
CA ALA A 114 12.05 8.88 -1.66
C ALA A 114 12.91 10.15 -1.52
N THR A 115 12.39 11.19 -0.87
CA THR A 115 13.10 12.46 -0.69
C THR A 115 13.92 12.51 0.60
N GLN A 116 13.83 11.49 1.45
CA GLN A 116 14.50 11.47 2.74
C GLN A 116 16.01 11.20 2.59
N ASP A 117 16.77 11.51 3.64
CA ASP A 117 18.20 11.23 3.70
C ASP A 117 18.40 9.75 4.06
N ILE A 118 18.53 8.91 3.06
CA ILE A 118 18.58 7.46 3.19
C ILE A 118 19.64 6.88 2.24
N PRO A 119 20.12 5.65 2.51
CA PRO A 119 21.08 5.01 1.61
C PRO A 119 20.52 4.77 0.21
N GLU A 120 21.38 4.82 -0.79
CA GLU A 120 20.98 4.61 -2.18
C GLU A 120 20.32 3.25 -2.41
N ARG A 121 20.75 2.22 -1.69
CA ARG A 121 20.14 0.89 -1.79
C ARG A 121 18.63 0.96 -1.48
N LEU A 122 18.27 1.69 -0.42
CA LEU A 122 16.87 1.85 -0.03
C LEU A 122 16.14 2.75 -1.03
N ARG A 123 16.77 3.86 -1.44
CA ARG A 123 16.14 4.76 -2.41
C ARG A 123 15.82 4.04 -3.70
N ALA A 124 16.75 3.20 -4.20
CA ALA A 124 16.54 2.46 -5.44
C ALA A 124 15.34 1.53 -5.32
N ALA A 125 15.18 0.85 -4.18
CA ALA A 125 14.03 -0.02 -3.96
C ALA A 125 12.73 0.80 -3.92
N ILE A 126 12.74 1.95 -3.23
CA ILE A 126 11.59 2.83 -3.16
C ILE A 126 11.17 3.30 -4.56
N VAL A 127 12.12 3.77 -5.36
CA VAL A 127 11.82 4.28 -6.70
C VAL A 127 11.24 3.18 -7.59
N ALA A 128 11.81 1.98 -7.53
CA ALA A 128 11.32 0.86 -8.32
C ALA A 128 9.90 0.46 -7.91
N GLN A 129 9.65 0.35 -6.62
CA GLN A 129 8.31 0.01 -6.13
C GLN A 129 7.31 1.12 -6.43
N LEU A 130 7.73 2.38 -6.31
CA LEU A 130 6.86 3.52 -6.59
C LEU A 130 6.34 3.49 -8.03
N ALA A 131 7.19 3.15 -8.99
CA ALA A 131 6.75 3.05 -10.39
C ALA A 131 5.62 2.03 -10.53
N GLU A 132 5.75 0.88 -9.87
CA GLU A 132 4.72 -0.16 -9.91
C GLU A 132 3.46 0.25 -9.14
N LEU A 133 3.62 0.98 -8.02
CA LEU A 133 2.49 1.50 -7.26
C LEU A 133 1.69 2.53 -8.06
N ARG A 134 2.36 3.36 -8.83
CA ARG A 134 1.68 4.31 -9.71
C ARG A 134 0.88 3.57 -10.78
N SER A 135 1.44 2.50 -11.34
CA SER A 135 0.75 1.66 -12.31
C SER A 135 -0.48 0.99 -11.67
N ALA A 136 -0.34 0.49 -10.45
CA ALA A 136 -1.46 -0.10 -9.71
C ALA A 136 -2.57 0.93 -9.48
N HIS A 137 -2.21 2.17 -9.14
CA HIS A 137 -3.17 3.24 -8.94
C HIS A 137 -3.97 3.51 -10.23
N GLU A 138 -3.27 3.54 -11.38
CA GLU A 138 -3.94 3.71 -12.67
C GLU A 138 -4.86 2.54 -12.97
N THR A 139 -4.48 1.33 -12.60
CA THR A 139 -5.33 0.14 -12.77
C THR A 139 -6.65 0.30 -12.01
N ILE A 140 -6.60 0.76 -10.77
CA ILE A 140 -7.82 0.95 -9.97
C ILE A 140 -8.67 2.08 -10.55
N LYS A 141 -8.05 3.17 -10.98
CA LYS A 141 -8.77 4.25 -11.65
C LYS A 141 -9.50 3.75 -12.89
N ALA A 142 -8.86 2.87 -13.66
CA ALA A 142 -9.48 2.27 -14.84
C ALA A 142 -10.69 1.42 -14.47
N LEU A 143 -10.61 0.66 -13.37
CA LEU A 143 -11.76 -0.11 -12.89
C LEU A 143 -12.93 0.80 -12.55
N LEU A 144 -12.67 1.94 -11.93
CA LEU A 144 -13.70 2.93 -11.62
C LEU A 144 -14.31 3.52 -12.89
N ALA A 145 -13.50 3.81 -13.90
CA ALA A 145 -13.95 4.44 -15.13
C ALA A 145 -14.73 3.50 -16.04
N SER A 146 -14.55 2.19 -15.90
CA SER A 146 -15.13 1.21 -16.81
C SER A 146 -16.50 0.68 -16.41
N ARG A 147 -17.13 1.24 -15.39
CA ARG A 147 -18.44 0.81 -14.87
C ARG A 147 -19.58 1.32 -15.68
#